data_cf1c551bb94e74d708bdabe60d051632
#
_entry.id   cf1c551bb94e74d708bdabe60d051632
#
_cell.length_a   1.000
_cell.length_b   1.000
_cell.length_c   1.000
_cell.angle_alpha   90.00
_cell.angle_beta   90.00
_cell.angle_gamma   90.00
#
_symmetry.space_group_name_H-M   'P 1'
#
loop_
_entity.id
_entity.type
_entity.pdbx_description
1 polymer ?
#
loop_
_entity_poly.entity_id
_entity_poly.type
_entity_poly.pdbx_seq_one_letter_code
_entity_poly.pdbx_strand_id
1 'polypeptide(L)'
;YFYLIACQITLINFFKKIYFSSKNYNESLKSKTPKQIYYNPNPFLLSVIANSHGQIFKISDINPNIFWLENKKKNAKQMHNFFWLNLLDRKADHKKLKKIIYLWMMKNSKYKREVWETSTLSARIISWILNVDIILNNSTFEFKKNFLDCIISQTNHLKKNIKFEKNHSKKIEILTAIILTGLVFKEYEENYNLGLK
;
A
#
# COMPACT_ATOMS: atom_id res chain seq x y z
N TYR A 1 -2.59 35.16 16.73
CA TYR A 1 -1.72 33.97 16.98
C TYR A 1 -2.20 32.72 16.20
N PHE A 2 -3.48 32.37 16.30
CA PHE A 2 -4.07 31.23 15.57
C PHE A 2 -3.92 31.33 14.04
N TYR A 3 -4.16 32.51 13.47
CA TYR A 3 -4.01 32.73 12.03
C TYR A 3 -2.57 32.53 11.53
N LEU A 4 -1.58 32.95 12.31
CA LEU A 4 -0.16 32.76 11.95
C LEU A 4 0.22 31.26 11.93
N ILE A 5 -0.25 30.50 12.92
CA ILE A 5 -0.03 29.04 12.98
C ILE A 5 -0.73 28.35 11.79
N ALA A 6 -1.99 28.73 11.51
CA ALA A 6 -2.73 28.17 10.37
C ALA A 6 -2.05 28.47 9.02
N CYS A 7 -1.55 29.70 8.85
CA CYS A 7 -0.77 30.08 7.66
C CYS A 7 0.52 29.27 7.53
N GLN A 8 1.28 29.10 8.63
CA GLN A 8 2.50 28.27 8.63
C GLN A 8 2.21 26.84 8.26
N ILE A 9 1.18 26.21 8.85
CA ILE A 9 0.78 24.83 8.54
C ILE A 9 0.37 24.71 7.07
N THR A 10 -0.36 25.68 6.54
CA THR A 10 -0.79 25.69 5.15
C THR A 10 0.39 25.81 4.19
N LEU A 11 1.35 26.68 4.47
CA LEU A 11 2.58 26.82 3.69
C LEU A 11 3.43 25.57 3.72
N ILE A 12 3.64 24.96 4.90
CA ILE A 12 4.38 23.72 5.04
C ILE A 12 3.70 22.59 4.23
N ASN A 13 2.38 22.47 4.30
CA ASN A 13 1.64 21.48 3.55
C ASN A 13 1.70 21.73 2.04
N PHE A 14 1.71 22.97 1.61
CA PHE A 14 1.87 23.37 0.21
C PHE A 14 3.26 22.97 -0.34
N PHE A 15 4.33 23.33 0.38
CA PHE A 15 5.69 22.94 0.00
C PHE A 15 5.91 21.43 0.02
N LYS A 16 5.38 20.72 1.03
CA LYS A 16 5.40 19.25 1.05
C LYS A 16 4.71 18.66 -0.17
N LYS A 17 3.56 19.19 -0.58
CA LYS A 17 2.84 18.71 -1.76
C LYS A 17 3.68 18.89 -3.03
N ILE A 18 4.30 20.07 -3.24
CA ILE A 18 5.18 20.33 -4.37
C ILE A 18 6.37 19.38 -4.37
N TYR A 19 7.07 19.27 -3.24
CA TYR A 19 8.25 18.43 -3.09
C TYR A 19 7.93 16.96 -3.38
N PHE A 20 6.92 16.38 -2.75
CA PHE A 20 6.55 14.98 -2.93
C PHE A 20 6.00 14.67 -4.34
N SER A 21 5.41 15.65 -5.02
CA SER A 21 4.94 15.48 -6.40
C SER A 21 6.06 15.63 -7.42
N SER A 22 7.25 16.09 -7.01
CA SER A 22 8.37 16.34 -7.93
C SER A 22 8.91 15.02 -8.52
N LYS A 23 9.47 15.11 -9.73
CA LYS A 23 10.13 13.99 -10.40
C LYS A 23 11.30 13.45 -9.53
N ASN A 24 12.12 14.36 -9.01
CA ASN A 24 13.28 14.02 -8.19
C ASN A 24 12.89 13.22 -6.94
N TYR A 25 11.81 13.62 -6.25
CA TYR A 25 11.32 12.87 -5.11
C TYR A 25 10.87 11.46 -5.50
N ASN A 26 10.04 11.34 -6.53
CA ASN A 26 9.55 10.03 -6.98
C ASN A 26 10.69 9.11 -7.47
N GLU A 27 11.70 9.65 -8.16
CA GLU A 27 12.91 8.88 -8.51
C GLU A 27 13.70 8.45 -7.27
N SER A 28 13.80 9.30 -6.25
CA SER A 28 14.49 8.97 -4.99
C SER A 28 13.80 7.89 -4.14
N LEU A 29 12.59 7.48 -4.48
CA LEU A 29 11.88 6.37 -3.86
C LEU A 29 12.17 5.03 -4.53
N LYS A 30 12.71 5.04 -5.76
CA LYS A 30 13.04 3.83 -6.48
C LYS A 30 14.26 3.14 -5.86
N SER A 31 14.22 1.84 -5.83
CA SER A 31 15.30 0.97 -5.38
C SER A 31 15.27 -0.33 -6.19
N LYS A 32 16.19 -1.22 -5.94
CA LYS A 32 16.28 -2.51 -6.63
C LYS A 32 15.01 -3.33 -6.41
N THR A 33 14.45 -3.89 -7.47
CA THR A 33 13.31 -4.81 -7.37
C THR A 33 13.72 -6.06 -6.59
N PRO A 34 12.94 -6.50 -5.57
CA PRO A 34 13.18 -7.76 -4.89
C PRO A 34 13.14 -8.94 -5.87
N LYS A 35 14.08 -9.87 -5.74
CA LYS A 35 14.16 -11.04 -6.62
C LYS A 35 13.18 -12.13 -6.18
N GLN A 36 13.08 -12.35 -4.88
CA GLN A 36 12.28 -13.40 -4.27
C GLN A 36 11.42 -12.87 -3.13
N ILE A 37 10.30 -13.56 -2.89
CA ILE A 37 9.39 -13.31 -1.79
C ILE A 37 9.52 -14.50 -0.84
N TYR A 38 10.00 -14.24 0.37
CA TYR A 38 10.18 -15.23 1.43
C TYR A 38 8.97 -15.30 2.36
N TYR A 39 7.80 -15.28 1.79
CA TYR A 39 6.55 -15.34 2.53
C TYR A 39 5.53 -16.19 1.80
N ASN A 40 4.95 -17.11 2.53
CA ASN A 40 3.82 -17.90 2.08
C ASN A 40 2.65 -17.65 3.03
N PRO A 41 1.65 -16.86 2.62
CA PRO A 41 0.52 -16.52 3.46
C PRO A 41 -0.23 -17.80 3.89
N ASN A 42 -0.72 -17.82 5.13
CA ASN A 42 -1.56 -18.89 5.60
C ASN A 42 -3.02 -18.65 5.22
N PRO A 43 -3.58 -19.37 4.24
CA PRO A 43 -4.95 -19.17 3.77
C PRO A 43 -5.99 -19.37 4.87
N PHE A 44 -5.72 -20.23 5.83
CA PHE A 44 -6.62 -20.48 6.96
C PHE A 44 -6.76 -19.24 7.84
N LEU A 45 -5.64 -18.62 8.24
CA LEU A 45 -5.68 -17.40 9.05
C LEU A 45 -6.40 -16.25 8.32
N LEU A 46 -6.19 -16.10 7.02
CA LEU A 46 -6.88 -15.09 6.22
C LEU A 46 -8.39 -15.39 6.12
N SER A 47 -8.79 -16.65 6.01
CA SER A 47 -10.19 -17.03 6.01
C SER A 47 -10.87 -16.79 7.36
N VAL A 48 -10.16 -16.99 8.48
CA VAL A 48 -10.67 -16.67 9.83
C VAL A 48 -10.91 -15.16 9.95
N ILE A 49 -9.99 -14.32 9.47
CA ILE A 49 -10.17 -12.86 9.46
C ILE A 49 -11.38 -12.46 8.60
N ALA A 50 -11.53 -13.04 7.41
CA ALA A 50 -12.66 -12.77 6.54
C ALA A 50 -14.00 -13.16 7.21
N ASN A 51 -14.07 -14.35 7.79
CA ASN A 51 -15.27 -14.86 8.45
C ASN A 51 -15.66 -14.06 9.69
N SER A 52 -14.68 -13.60 10.49
CA SER A 52 -14.93 -12.79 11.69
C SER A 52 -15.56 -11.43 11.38
N HIS A 53 -15.37 -10.89 10.16
CA HIS A 53 -15.97 -9.63 9.73
C HIS A 53 -17.36 -9.80 9.06
N GLY A 54 -17.86 -11.04 8.92
CA GLY A 54 -19.22 -11.33 8.43
C GLY A 54 -19.51 -10.94 6.98
N GLN A 55 -18.53 -10.43 6.23
CA GLN A 55 -18.67 -9.99 4.85
C GLN A 55 -17.55 -10.56 3.98
N ILE A 56 -17.91 -11.47 3.09
CA ILE A 56 -16.99 -11.95 2.04
C ILE A 56 -17.17 -11.02 0.83
N PHE A 57 -16.08 -10.42 0.40
CA PHE A 57 -16.07 -9.55 -0.77
C PHE A 57 -16.02 -10.41 -2.04
N LYS A 58 -17.08 -10.36 -2.87
CA LYS A 58 -17.14 -11.11 -4.12
C LYS A 58 -16.64 -10.26 -5.28
N ILE A 59 -15.56 -10.69 -5.90
CA ILE A 59 -14.95 -10.00 -7.05
C ILE A 59 -15.69 -10.30 -8.36
N SER A 60 -16.50 -11.38 -8.42
CA SER A 60 -17.27 -11.79 -9.60
C SER A 60 -18.14 -10.66 -10.14
N ASP A 61 -18.73 -9.88 -9.23
CA ASP A 61 -19.73 -8.86 -9.54
C ASP A 61 -19.10 -7.49 -9.88
N ILE A 62 -17.78 -7.41 -9.85
CA ILE A 62 -17.03 -6.17 -10.05
C ILE A 62 -16.58 -6.05 -11.50
N ASN A 63 -16.85 -4.89 -12.10
CA ASN A 63 -16.18 -4.48 -13.34
C ASN A 63 -14.87 -3.74 -13.00
N PRO A 64 -13.70 -4.31 -13.33
CA PRO A 64 -12.41 -3.71 -12.99
C PRO A 64 -12.20 -2.29 -13.53
N ASN A 65 -12.82 -1.96 -14.66
CA ASN A 65 -12.64 -0.65 -15.32
C ASN A 65 -13.35 0.47 -14.57
N ILE A 66 -14.50 0.18 -13.94
CA ILE A 66 -15.31 1.17 -13.22
C ILE A 66 -15.07 1.16 -11.72
N PHE A 67 -14.47 0.09 -11.18
CA PHE A 67 -14.21 -0.10 -9.75
C PHE A 67 -13.60 1.14 -9.07
N TRP A 68 -12.61 1.74 -9.71
CA TRP A 68 -11.94 2.94 -9.19
C TRP A 68 -12.69 4.25 -9.48
N LEU A 69 -13.70 4.23 -10.35
CA LEU A 69 -14.51 5.38 -10.68
C LEU A 69 -15.70 5.52 -9.72
N GLU A 70 -16.39 4.44 -9.45
CA GLU A 70 -17.59 4.40 -8.60
C GLU A 70 -17.26 4.70 -7.13
N ASN A 71 -16.09 4.30 -6.66
CA ASN A 71 -15.69 4.43 -5.27
C ASN A 71 -14.93 5.72 -4.94
N LYS A 72 -14.93 6.71 -5.85
CA LYS A 72 -14.13 7.94 -5.69
C LYS A 72 -14.50 8.84 -4.52
N LYS A 73 -15.75 8.86 -4.05
CA LYS A 73 -16.22 9.90 -3.14
C LYS A 73 -16.52 9.45 -1.71
N LYS A 74 -17.11 8.29 -1.48
CA LYS A 74 -17.58 7.89 -0.13
C LYS A 74 -16.56 7.11 0.71
N ASN A 75 -15.69 6.31 0.08
CA ASN A 75 -14.79 5.39 0.79
C ASN A 75 -13.36 5.37 0.20
N ALA A 76 -12.89 6.48 -0.36
CA ALA A 76 -11.60 6.53 -1.05
C ALA A 76 -10.45 5.97 -0.19
N LYS A 77 -10.40 6.31 1.10
CA LYS A 77 -9.38 5.81 2.02
C LYS A 77 -9.47 4.30 2.21
N GLN A 78 -10.68 3.76 2.42
CA GLN A 78 -10.92 2.33 2.59
C GLN A 78 -10.62 1.54 1.30
N MET A 79 -10.89 2.13 0.14
CA MET A 79 -10.56 1.51 -1.13
C MET A 79 -9.05 1.51 -1.40
N HIS A 80 -8.36 2.60 -1.10
CA HIS A 80 -6.94 2.76 -1.35
C HIS A 80 -6.03 2.06 -0.34
N ASN A 81 -6.53 1.66 0.84
CA ASN A 81 -5.79 0.86 1.81
C ASN A 81 -5.78 -0.65 1.47
N PHE A 82 -6.61 -1.08 0.52
CA PHE A 82 -6.73 -2.48 0.08
C PHE A 82 -7.11 -3.48 1.17
N PHE A 83 -7.62 -3.04 2.32
CA PHE A 83 -8.03 -3.95 3.40
C PHE A 83 -9.07 -4.98 2.92
N TRP A 84 -9.90 -4.61 1.95
CA TRP A 84 -10.89 -5.48 1.32
C TRP A 84 -10.30 -6.76 0.69
N LEU A 85 -8.99 -6.78 0.37
CA LEU A 85 -8.30 -8.01 -0.08
C LEU A 85 -8.33 -9.10 0.98
N ASN A 86 -8.29 -8.73 2.26
CA ASN A 86 -8.32 -9.70 3.35
C ASN A 86 -9.70 -10.34 3.51
N LEU A 87 -10.73 -9.71 2.95
CA LEU A 87 -12.12 -10.18 2.96
C LEU A 87 -12.50 -10.88 1.63
N LEU A 88 -11.56 -11.06 0.73
CA LEU A 88 -11.80 -11.63 -0.58
C LEU A 88 -11.95 -13.15 -0.50
N ASP A 89 -12.95 -13.68 -1.22
CA ASP A 89 -13.03 -15.11 -1.47
C ASP A 89 -11.77 -15.56 -2.25
N ARG A 90 -11.01 -16.46 -1.65
CA ARG A 90 -9.75 -16.96 -2.23
C ARG A 90 -9.94 -17.82 -3.49
N LYS A 91 -11.17 -18.26 -3.77
CA LYS A 91 -11.55 -18.91 -5.04
C LYS A 91 -11.92 -17.90 -6.14
N ALA A 92 -11.82 -16.61 -5.84
CA ALA A 92 -12.20 -15.53 -6.74
C ALA A 92 -11.37 -15.51 -8.03
N ASP A 93 -11.89 -14.84 -9.05
CA ASP A 93 -11.20 -14.65 -10.34
C ASP A 93 -9.95 -13.77 -10.19
N HIS A 94 -8.79 -14.41 -10.10
CA HIS A 94 -7.50 -13.75 -9.97
C HIS A 94 -7.14 -12.86 -11.18
N LYS A 95 -7.75 -13.09 -12.37
CA LYS A 95 -7.53 -12.22 -13.54
C LYS A 95 -8.17 -10.85 -13.32
N LYS A 96 -9.41 -10.83 -12.80
CA LYS A 96 -10.11 -9.58 -12.44
C LYS A 96 -9.35 -8.84 -11.34
N LEU A 97 -8.90 -9.55 -10.31
CA LEU A 97 -8.11 -8.97 -9.22
C LEU A 97 -6.83 -8.29 -9.74
N LYS A 98 -6.05 -8.99 -10.56
CA LYS A 98 -4.84 -8.43 -11.16
C LYS A 98 -5.13 -7.19 -12.00
N LYS A 99 -6.22 -7.19 -12.77
CA LYS A 99 -6.63 -6.01 -13.56
C LYS A 99 -6.97 -4.82 -12.67
N ILE A 100 -7.68 -5.03 -11.54
CA ILE A 100 -8.00 -3.96 -10.58
C ILE A 100 -6.71 -3.36 -10.02
N ILE A 101 -5.77 -4.20 -9.57
CA ILE A 101 -4.49 -3.76 -9.01
C ILE A 101 -3.63 -3.06 -10.07
N TYR A 102 -3.57 -3.59 -11.28
CA TYR A 102 -2.85 -2.98 -12.40
C TYR A 102 -3.36 -1.58 -12.71
N LEU A 103 -4.67 -1.42 -12.86
CA LEU A 103 -5.29 -0.11 -13.11
C LEU A 103 -5.04 0.88 -11.98
N TRP A 104 -4.98 0.40 -10.74
CA TRP A 104 -4.60 1.23 -9.61
C TRP A 104 -3.14 1.67 -9.70
N MET A 105 -2.21 0.76 -9.95
CA MET A 105 -0.78 1.07 -10.09
C MET A 105 -0.51 2.07 -11.21
N MET A 106 -1.15 1.92 -12.37
CA MET A 106 -1.02 2.85 -13.48
C MET A 106 -1.37 4.29 -13.10
N LYS A 107 -2.34 4.46 -12.21
CA LYS A 107 -2.80 5.79 -11.78
C LYS A 107 -2.06 6.33 -10.55
N ASN A 108 -1.56 5.46 -9.67
CA ASN A 108 -1.18 5.83 -8.31
C ASN A 108 0.22 5.36 -7.89
N SER A 109 1.05 4.87 -8.82
CA SER A 109 2.43 4.47 -8.55
C SER A 109 3.35 5.63 -8.14
N LYS A 110 2.98 6.87 -8.48
CA LYS A 110 3.65 8.10 -8.05
C LYS A 110 2.89 8.73 -6.89
N TYR A 111 3.59 9.54 -6.11
CA TYR A 111 2.99 10.25 -4.98
C TYR A 111 1.73 11.03 -5.37
N LYS A 112 0.66 10.76 -4.63
CA LYS A 112 -0.60 11.54 -4.62
C LYS A 112 -1.06 11.67 -3.18
N ARG A 113 -1.25 12.90 -2.70
CA ARG A 113 -1.52 13.21 -1.30
C ARG A 113 -2.58 12.32 -0.66
N GLU A 114 -3.74 12.17 -1.31
CA GLU A 114 -4.89 11.44 -0.77
C GLU A 114 -4.66 9.92 -0.71
N VAL A 115 -3.90 9.41 -1.68
CA VAL A 115 -3.64 7.98 -1.84
C VAL A 115 -2.40 7.53 -1.06
N TRP A 116 -1.45 8.44 -0.84
CA TRP A 116 -0.17 8.18 -0.17
C TRP A 116 -0.14 8.73 1.27
N GLU A 117 -1.30 8.97 1.87
CA GLU A 117 -1.41 9.22 3.31
C GLU A 117 -0.86 8.01 4.08
N THR A 118 -0.05 8.26 5.10
CA THR A 118 0.80 7.25 5.75
C THR A 118 0.04 6.04 6.27
N SER A 119 -1.09 6.20 6.95
CA SER A 119 -1.94 5.08 7.41
C SER A 119 -2.53 4.28 6.24
N THR A 120 -3.07 4.97 5.22
CA THR A 120 -3.61 4.32 4.03
C THR A 120 -2.55 3.50 3.31
N LEU A 121 -1.35 4.04 3.22
CA LEU A 121 -0.22 3.43 2.54
C LEU A 121 0.33 2.24 3.34
N SER A 122 0.44 2.35 4.67
CA SER A 122 0.86 1.26 5.55
C SER A 122 -0.11 0.07 5.46
N ALA A 123 -1.41 0.33 5.59
CA ALA A 123 -2.44 -0.70 5.49
C ALA A 123 -2.44 -1.38 4.10
N ARG A 124 -2.17 -0.63 3.02
CA ARG A 124 -2.05 -1.18 1.67
C ARG A 124 -0.86 -2.12 1.53
N ILE A 125 0.33 -1.70 2.00
CA ILE A 125 1.54 -2.54 1.95
C ILE A 125 1.27 -3.85 2.69
N ILE A 126 0.72 -3.78 3.91
CA ILE A 126 0.37 -4.95 4.71
C ILE A 126 -0.62 -5.83 3.95
N SER A 127 -1.72 -5.27 3.46
CA SER A 127 -2.74 -6.05 2.73
C SER A 127 -2.19 -6.69 1.45
N TRP A 128 -1.31 -6.00 0.72
CA TRP A 128 -0.69 -6.55 -0.49
C TRP A 128 0.26 -7.70 -0.18
N ILE A 129 1.06 -7.58 0.87
CA ILE A 129 1.98 -8.65 1.30
C ILE A 129 1.19 -9.87 1.80
N LEU A 130 0.16 -9.65 2.63
CA LEU A 130 -0.68 -10.73 3.14
C LEU A 130 -1.43 -11.51 2.04
N ASN A 131 -1.65 -10.89 0.89
CA ASN A 131 -2.38 -11.47 -0.24
C ASN A 131 -1.51 -11.67 -1.48
N VAL A 132 -0.19 -11.72 -1.31
CA VAL A 132 0.77 -11.79 -2.42
C VAL A 132 0.57 -13.05 -3.28
N ASP A 133 0.16 -14.15 -2.68
CA ASP A 133 -0.11 -15.43 -3.36
C ASP A 133 -1.21 -15.29 -4.42
N ILE A 134 -2.37 -14.72 -4.06
CA ILE A 134 -3.48 -14.54 -5.01
C ILE A 134 -3.20 -13.42 -6.01
N ILE A 135 -2.44 -12.41 -5.63
CA ILE A 135 -2.09 -11.29 -6.50
C ILE A 135 -1.10 -11.74 -7.58
N LEU A 136 -0.06 -12.51 -7.20
CA LEU A 136 1.01 -12.90 -8.10
C LEU A 136 0.84 -14.28 -8.75
N ASN A 137 -0.19 -15.05 -8.35
CA ASN A 137 -0.48 -16.34 -8.98
C ASN A 137 -0.64 -16.20 -10.50
N ASN A 138 0.15 -16.97 -11.27
CA ASN A 138 0.12 -16.92 -12.74
C ASN A 138 0.24 -15.48 -13.30
N SER A 139 1.04 -14.62 -12.68
CA SER A 139 1.30 -13.27 -13.18
C SER A 139 2.48 -13.24 -14.15
N THR A 140 2.44 -12.28 -15.09
CA THR A 140 3.59 -12.00 -15.96
C THR A 140 4.75 -11.43 -15.16
N PHE A 141 5.97 -11.60 -15.69
CA PHE A 141 7.18 -11.01 -15.09
C PHE A 141 7.05 -9.48 -14.92
N GLU A 142 6.52 -8.81 -15.92
CA GLU A 142 6.32 -7.36 -15.90
C GLU A 142 5.35 -6.92 -14.79
N PHE A 143 4.20 -7.60 -14.67
CA PHE A 143 3.24 -7.31 -13.59
C PHE A 143 3.88 -7.51 -12.20
N LYS A 144 4.58 -8.65 -12.02
CA LYS A 144 5.29 -8.95 -10.76
C LYS A 144 6.31 -7.87 -10.43
N LYS A 145 7.14 -7.49 -11.40
CA LYS A 145 8.14 -6.43 -11.24
C LYS A 145 7.50 -5.11 -10.84
N ASN A 146 6.50 -4.65 -11.58
CA ASN A 146 5.81 -3.38 -11.31
C ASN A 146 5.13 -3.37 -9.93
N PHE A 147 4.56 -4.50 -9.52
CA PHE A 147 3.92 -4.65 -8.21
C PHE A 147 4.95 -4.55 -7.07
N LEU A 148 6.07 -5.26 -7.20
CA LEU A 148 7.14 -5.22 -6.20
C LEU A 148 7.82 -3.85 -6.12
N ASP A 149 8.11 -3.23 -7.26
CA ASP A 149 8.65 -1.86 -7.33
C ASP A 149 7.71 -0.85 -6.66
N CYS A 150 6.41 -1.05 -6.82
CA CYS A 150 5.40 -0.20 -6.19
C CYS A 150 5.41 -0.36 -4.65
N ILE A 151 5.50 -1.59 -4.13
CA ILE A 151 5.64 -1.83 -2.67
C ILE A 151 6.89 -1.13 -2.14
N ILE A 152 8.04 -1.35 -2.78
CA ILE A 152 9.32 -0.79 -2.31
C ILE A 152 9.31 0.74 -2.34
N SER A 153 8.81 1.35 -3.41
CA SER A 153 8.71 2.81 -3.49
C SER A 153 7.83 3.39 -2.39
N GLN A 154 6.73 2.72 -2.06
CA GLN A 154 5.84 3.11 -0.98
C GLN A 154 6.50 2.93 0.40
N THR A 155 7.20 1.82 0.61
CA THR A 155 7.97 1.59 1.85
C THR A 155 9.05 2.65 2.04
N ASN A 156 9.76 3.03 0.98
CA ASN A 156 10.76 4.09 1.02
C ASN A 156 10.15 5.46 1.36
N HIS A 157 8.91 5.72 0.89
CA HIS A 157 8.17 6.91 1.32
C HIS A 157 7.88 6.88 2.83
N LEU A 158 7.43 5.75 3.38
CA LEU A 158 7.20 5.59 4.82
C LEU A 158 8.48 5.81 5.61
N LYS A 159 9.59 5.17 5.23
CA LYS A 159 10.92 5.32 5.87
C LYS A 159 11.35 6.79 5.95
N LYS A 160 11.18 7.55 4.86
CA LYS A 160 11.56 8.97 4.82
C LYS A 160 10.67 9.85 5.69
N ASN A 161 9.42 9.44 5.96
CA ASN A 161 8.42 10.27 6.60
C ASN A 161 8.09 9.88 8.05
N ILE A 162 8.48 8.69 8.51
CA ILE A 162 8.16 8.20 9.86
C ILE A 162 8.62 9.14 10.98
N LYS A 163 9.76 9.81 10.81
CA LYS A 163 10.29 10.76 11.80
C LYS A 163 9.40 11.99 12.00
N PHE A 164 8.53 12.29 11.06
CA PHE A 164 7.60 13.41 11.14
C PHE A 164 6.22 13.02 11.67
N GLU A 165 5.95 11.70 11.84
CA GLU A 165 4.69 11.24 12.39
C GLU A 165 4.69 11.38 13.91
N LYS A 166 3.73 12.16 14.43
CA LYS A 166 3.56 12.43 15.85
C LYS A 166 2.55 11.51 16.53
N ASN A 167 1.65 10.93 15.75
CA ASN A 167 0.63 10.03 16.27
C ASN A 167 1.22 8.62 16.46
N HIS A 168 1.25 8.14 17.71
CA HIS A 168 1.85 6.86 18.06
C HIS A 168 1.19 5.67 17.35
N SER A 169 -0.15 5.64 17.25
CA SER A 169 -0.85 4.55 16.56
C SER A 169 -0.47 4.49 15.08
N LYS A 170 -0.42 5.64 14.40
CA LYS A 170 0.05 5.70 13.01
C LYS A 170 1.51 5.32 12.87
N LYS A 171 2.34 5.67 13.83
CA LYS A 171 3.75 5.30 13.84
C LYS A 171 3.91 3.77 13.92
N ILE A 172 3.11 3.11 14.76
CA ILE A 172 3.08 1.63 14.84
C ILE A 172 2.65 1.02 13.49
N GLU A 173 1.60 1.54 12.85
CA GLU A 173 1.17 1.06 11.52
C GLU A 173 2.30 1.19 10.49
N ILE A 174 3.01 2.31 10.48
CA ILE A 174 4.15 2.56 9.59
C ILE A 174 5.28 1.56 9.85
N LEU A 175 5.66 1.39 11.12
CA LEU A 175 6.71 0.45 11.51
C LEU A 175 6.35 -0.97 11.14
N THR A 176 5.10 -1.40 11.36
CA THR A 176 4.60 -2.72 10.97
C THR A 176 4.77 -2.96 9.47
N ALA A 177 4.40 -1.99 8.62
CA ALA A 177 4.56 -2.11 7.18
C ALA A 177 6.05 -2.20 6.77
N ILE A 178 6.92 -1.42 7.41
CA ILE A 178 8.37 -1.44 7.16
C ILE A 178 8.98 -2.79 7.60
N ILE A 179 8.67 -3.26 8.81
CA ILE A 179 9.13 -4.55 9.33
C ILE A 179 8.72 -5.68 8.39
N LEU A 180 7.45 -5.69 7.98
CA LEU A 180 6.93 -6.74 7.12
C LEU A 180 7.66 -6.80 5.77
N THR A 181 8.00 -5.66 5.19
CA THR A 181 8.83 -5.64 3.96
C THR A 181 10.24 -6.19 4.18
N GLY A 182 10.84 -5.99 5.35
CA GLY A 182 12.14 -6.55 5.72
C GLY A 182 12.10 -8.06 5.95
N LEU A 183 10.98 -8.58 6.47
CA LEU A 183 10.78 -10.02 6.66
C LEU A 183 10.53 -10.77 5.35
N VAL A 184 9.83 -10.12 4.41
CA VAL A 184 9.37 -10.76 3.17
C VAL A 184 10.41 -10.66 2.05
N PHE A 185 11.20 -9.59 2.02
CA PHE A 185 12.20 -9.33 0.98
C PHE A 185 13.60 -9.32 1.58
N LYS A 186 14.39 -10.38 1.33
CA LYS A 186 15.74 -10.53 1.87
C LYS A 186 16.66 -9.35 1.56
N GLU A 187 16.52 -8.77 0.37
CA GLU A 187 17.31 -7.60 -0.04
C GLU A 187 17.00 -6.34 0.78
N TYR A 188 15.96 -6.39 1.61
CA TYR A 188 15.48 -5.29 2.45
C TYR A 188 15.45 -5.64 3.94
N GLU A 189 16.26 -6.62 4.37
CA GLU A 189 16.36 -7.06 5.78
C GLU A 189 16.67 -5.89 6.74
N GLU A 190 17.36 -4.85 6.27
CA GLU A 190 17.57 -3.61 7.02
C GLU A 190 16.28 -2.96 7.52
N ASN A 191 15.16 -3.14 6.79
CA ASN A 191 13.85 -2.60 7.16
C ASN A 191 13.31 -3.29 8.43
N TYR A 192 13.56 -4.57 8.61
CA TYR A 192 13.23 -5.28 9.84
C TYR A 192 13.96 -4.67 11.04
N ASN A 193 15.27 -4.48 10.94
CA ASN A 193 16.08 -3.88 12.00
C ASN A 193 15.70 -2.42 12.29
N LEU A 194 15.30 -1.67 11.26
CA LEU A 194 14.85 -0.28 11.41
C LEU A 194 13.53 -0.20 12.19
N GLY A 195 12.64 -1.15 11.97
CA GLY A 195 11.33 -1.15 12.60
C GLY A 195 11.32 -1.59 14.07
N LEU A 196 12.38 -2.28 14.52
CA LEU A 196 12.55 -2.72 15.91
C LEU A 196 13.22 -1.67 16.84
N LYS A 197 13.82 -0.63 16.27
CA LYS A 197 14.43 0.51 16.99
C LYS A 197 13.40 1.58 17.30
#